data_7e29dedbc64668ef1179c2d3499f5f52
#
_entry.id   7e29dedbc64668ef1179c2d3499f5f52
#
_cell.length_a   1.000
_cell.length_b   1.000
_cell.length_c   1.000
_cell.angle_alpha   90.00
_cell.angle_beta   90.00
_cell.angle_gamma   90.00
#
_symmetry.space_group_name_H-M   'P 1'
#
loop_
_entity.id
_entity.type
_entity.pdbx_description
1 polymer ?
#
loop_
_entity_poly.entity_id
_entity_poly.type
_entity_poly.pdbx_seq_one_letter_code
_entity_poly.pdbx_strand_id
1 'polypeptide(L)'
;MELTLSTCFVVVHDPDAALAFYRDALGLEVRQDVPNDQFRWITVGSASQPGVGIVLTNYLNDGPADADKVAALVAQGAAAGVHFQADDLDAAFEQVRAAGADVEQEPTDQPWGARDFAVRDPSGNLVRVTA
;
A
#
# COMPACT_ATOMS: atom_id res chain seq x y z
N MET A 1 5.00 30.06 4.72
CA MET A 1 5.26 28.83 3.96
C MET A 1 4.13 27.85 4.21
N GLU A 2 3.59 27.29 3.17
CA GLU A 2 2.57 26.25 3.29
C GLU A 2 3.09 24.98 2.62
N LEU A 3 2.96 23.87 3.33
CA LEU A 3 3.38 22.56 2.84
C LEU A 3 2.15 21.68 2.66
N THR A 4 2.07 21.01 1.52
CA THR A 4 1.03 20.02 1.24
C THR A 4 1.68 18.67 1.01
N LEU A 5 1.03 17.62 1.50
CA LEU A 5 1.49 16.27 1.25
C LEU A 5 1.28 15.93 -0.23
N SER A 6 2.33 15.49 -0.91
CA SER A 6 2.23 15.08 -2.31
C SER A 6 2.44 13.58 -2.49
N THR A 7 3.39 12.99 -1.76
CA THR A 7 3.80 11.61 -2.01
C THR A 7 4.29 10.95 -0.73
N CYS A 8 3.89 9.71 -0.53
CA CYS A 8 4.43 8.79 0.47
C CYS A 8 5.04 7.59 -0.24
N PHE A 9 5.96 6.89 0.44
CA PHE A 9 6.70 5.77 -0.14
C PHE A 9 6.36 4.47 0.58
N VAL A 10 6.18 3.41 -0.19
CA VAL A 10 5.98 2.06 0.31
C VAL A 10 7.00 1.14 -0.37
N VAL A 11 7.76 0.42 0.42
CA VAL A 11 8.76 -0.51 -0.10
C VAL A 11 8.08 -1.81 -0.48
N VAL A 12 8.28 -2.23 -1.73
CA VAL A 12 7.76 -3.48 -2.26
C VAL A 12 8.89 -4.31 -2.86
N HIS A 13 8.79 -5.64 -2.76
CA HIS A 13 9.83 -6.53 -3.27
C HIS A 13 9.59 -6.88 -4.74
N ASP A 14 8.33 -7.16 -5.07
CA ASP A 14 7.89 -7.57 -6.40
C ASP A 14 6.92 -6.50 -6.93
N PRO A 15 7.38 -5.63 -7.84
CA PRO A 15 6.52 -4.57 -8.39
C PRO A 15 5.28 -5.06 -9.11
N ASP A 16 5.35 -6.20 -9.80
CA ASP A 16 4.19 -6.75 -10.50
C ASP A 16 3.14 -7.27 -9.51
N ALA A 17 3.57 -7.95 -8.45
CA ALA A 17 2.67 -8.37 -7.39
C ALA A 17 2.07 -7.16 -6.65
N ALA A 18 2.86 -6.10 -6.44
CA ALA A 18 2.37 -4.86 -5.85
C ALA A 18 1.28 -4.22 -6.71
N LEU A 19 1.45 -4.19 -8.04
CA LEU A 19 0.43 -3.68 -8.94
C LEU A 19 -0.86 -4.50 -8.88
N ALA A 20 -0.76 -5.82 -8.84
CA ALA A 20 -1.93 -6.68 -8.70
C ALA A 20 -2.70 -6.37 -7.40
N PHE A 21 -2.00 -6.03 -6.34
CA PHE A 21 -2.63 -5.66 -5.08
C PHE A 21 -3.18 -4.22 -5.10
N TYR A 22 -2.34 -3.23 -5.32
CA TYR A 22 -2.74 -1.82 -5.18
C TYR A 22 -3.65 -1.35 -6.32
N ARG A 23 -3.40 -1.77 -7.55
CA ARG A 23 -4.24 -1.43 -8.70
C ARG A 23 -5.47 -2.31 -8.80
N ASP A 24 -5.30 -3.64 -8.79
CA ASP A 24 -6.38 -4.55 -9.13
C ASP A 24 -7.26 -4.87 -7.92
N ALA A 25 -6.68 -5.18 -6.76
CA ALA A 25 -7.46 -5.49 -5.56
C ALA A 25 -8.01 -4.23 -4.88
N LEU A 26 -7.20 -3.18 -4.69
CA LEU A 26 -7.64 -1.95 -4.04
C LEU A 26 -8.30 -0.95 -4.98
N GLY A 27 -8.13 -1.09 -6.29
CA GLY A 27 -8.74 -0.20 -7.27
C GLY A 27 -8.06 1.16 -7.41
N LEU A 28 -6.79 1.28 -7.00
CA LEU A 28 -6.05 2.52 -7.21
C LEU A 28 -5.62 2.65 -8.67
N GLU A 29 -5.48 3.88 -9.13
CA GLU A 29 -4.99 4.14 -10.49
C GLU A 29 -3.48 4.29 -10.52
N VAL A 30 -2.85 3.79 -11.58
CA VAL A 30 -1.43 3.98 -11.84
C VAL A 30 -1.25 5.33 -12.53
N ARG A 31 -0.45 6.20 -11.93
CA ARG A 31 -0.16 7.53 -12.48
C ARG A 31 1.18 7.58 -13.17
N GLN A 32 2.12 6.76 -12.73
CA GLN A 32 3.45 6.70 -13.28
C GLN A 32 4.03 5.32 -13.05
N ASP A 33 4.77 4.80 -14.01
CA ASP A 33 5.47 3.51 -13.91
C ASP A 33 6.78 3.66 -14.69
N VAL A 34 7.87 3.84 -13.96
CA VAL A 34 9.18 4.06 -14.54
C VAL A 34 10.12 2.94 -14.16
N PRO A 35 10.43 2.03 -15.10
CA PRO A 35 11.45 1.02 -14.88
C PRO A 35 12.85 1.66 -14.98
N ASN A 36 13.78 1.19 -14.14
CA ASN A 36 15.16 1.63 -14.15
C ASN A 36 16.06 0.46 -13.73
N ASP A 37 16.54 -0.31 -14.69
CA ASP A 37 17.33 -1.52 -14.47
C ASP A 37 16.60 -2.50 -13.55
N GLN A 38 17.20 -2.81 -12.39
CA GLN A 38 16.59 -3.69 -11.38
C GLN A 38 15.64 -2.96 -10.43
N PHE A 39 15.43 -1.66 -10.65
CA PHE A 39 14.55 -0.85 -9.83
C PHE A 39 13.33 -0.42 -10.61
N ARG A 40 12.26 -0.20 -9.90
CA ARG A 40 11.02 0.28 -10.50
C ARG A 40 10.36 1.27 -9.57
N TRP A 41 9.84 2.32 -10.17
CA TRP A 41 9.17 3.42 -9.48
C TRP A 41 7.74 3.50 -10.01
N ILE A 42 6.77 3.14 -9.18
CA ILE A 42 5.36 3.12 -9.57
C ILE A 42 4.61 4.06 -8.65
N THR A 43 3.92 5.04 -9.22
CA THR A 43 3.05 5.93 -8.45
C THR A 43 1.61 5.51 -8.66
N VAL A 44 0.91 5.26 -7.55
CA VAL A 44 -0.52 4.94 -7.54
C VAL A 44 -1.25 5.93 -6.66
N GLY A 45 -2.56 6.05 -6.85
CA GLY A 45 -3.37 6.92 -6.02
C GLY A 45 -4.85 6.72 -6.27
N SER A 46 -5.66 7.32 -5.41
CA SER A 46 -7.11 7.32 -5.54
C SER A 46 -7.55 8.36 -6.56
N ALA A 47 -8.49 7.99 -7.44
CA ALA A 47 -9.04 8.91 -8.43
C ALA A 47 -9.68 10.14 -7.77
N SER A 48 -10.26 9.96 -6.58
CA SER A 48 -10.88 11.05 -5.81
C SER A 48 -9.88 11.95 -5.09
N GLN A 49 -8.60 11.61 -5.10
CA GLN A 49 -7.55 12.32 -4.38
C GLN A 49 -6.33 12.56 -5.28
N PRO A 50 -6.47 13.38 -6.34
CA PRO A 50 -5.42 13.50 -7.36
C PRO A 50 -4.14 14.18 -6.88
N GLY A 51 -4.19 14.90 -5.77
CA GLY A 51 -3.03 15.63 -5.23
C GLY A 51 -2.09 14.77 -4.40
N VAL A 52 -2.46 13.54 -4.07
CA VAL A 52 -1.65 12.65 -3.22
C VAL A 52 -1.40 11.33 -3.93
N GLY A 53 -0.17 10.86 -3.89
CA GLY A 53 0.22 9.57 -4.46
C GLY A 53 1.03 8.73 -3.49
N ILE A 54 1.05 7.44 -3.79
CA ILE A 54 1.90 6.47 -3.10
C ILE A 54 2.90 5.95 -4.13
N VAL A 55 4.18 6.02 -3.81
CA VAL A 55 5.23 5.43 -4.64
C VAL A 55 5.54 4.04 -4.10
N LEU A 56 5.30 3.06 -4.95
CA LEU A 56 5.69 1.67 -4.71
C LEU A 56 7.05 1.48 -5.35
N THR A 57 8.06 1.17 -4.55
CA THR A 57 9.42 1.06 -5.05
C THR A 57 10.22 0.03 -4.28
N ASN A 58 11.15 -0.61 -4.99
CA ASN A 58 12.18 -1.46 -4.37
C ASN A 58 13.52 -0.72 -4.25
N TYR A 59 13.50 0.61 -4.42
CA TYR A 59 14.67 1.47 -4.33
C TYR A 59 14.45 2.54 -3.26
N LEU A 60 15.35 2.60 -2.30
CA LEU A 60 15.32 3.61 -1.24
C LEU A 60 16.68 4.27 -1.11
N ASN A 61 16.66 5.59 -0.90
CA ASN A 61 17.85 6.40 -0.68
C ASN A 61 18.87 6.21 -1.81
N ASP A 62 20.07 5.79 -1.50
CA ASP A 62 21.19 5.76 -2.45
C ASP A 62 21.34 4.42 -3.17
N GLY A 63 20.36 3.55 -3.13
CA GLY A 63 20.36 2.36 -3.94
C GLY A 63 20.28 1.04 -3.18
N PRO A 64 20.79 -0.05 -3.80
CA PRO A 64 20.49 -1.40 -3.35
C PRO A 64 21.31 -1.90 -2.17
N ALA A 65 22.25 -1.13 -1.62
CA ALA A 65 23.18 -1.62 -0.61
C ALA A 65 22.50 -2.26 0.60
N ASP A 66 21.33 -1.73 0.99
CA ASP A 66 20.54 -2.23 2.12
C ASP A 66 19.20 -2.83 1.69
N ALA A 67 19.00 -3.07 0.39
CA ALA A 67 17.73 -3.55 -0.14
C ALA A 67 17.30 -4.89 0.49
N ASP A 68 18.21 -5.82 0.68
CA ASP A 68 17.91 -7.12 1.27
C ASP A 68 17.47 -7.00 2.73
N LYS A 69 18.12 -6.11 3.49
CA LYS A 69 17.74 -5.84 4.89
C LYS A 69 16.37 -5.20 4.98
N VAL A 70 16.12 -4.21 4.14
CA VAL A 70 14.81 -3.55 4.10
C VAL A 70 13.73 -4.54 3.68
N ALA A 71 13.99 -5.36 2.66
CA ALA A 71 13.07 -6.39 2.21
C ALA A 71 12.70 -7.37 3.32
N ALA A 72 13.70 -7.82 4.10
CA ALA A 72 13.48 -8.74 5.23
C ALA A 72 12.61 -8.08 6.32
N LEU A 73 12.85 -6.82 6.65
CA LEU A 73 12.08 -6.10 7.65
C LEU A 73 10.63 -5.88 7.19
N VAL A 74 10.43 -5.53 5.94
CA VAL A 74 9.09 -5.39 5.37
C VAL A 74 8.35 -6.72 5.40
N ALA A 75 8.99 -7.81 5.01
CA ALA A 75 8.40 -9.15 5.05
C ALA A 75 8.00 -9.57 6.46
N GLN A 76 8.72 -9.11 7.48
CA GLN A 76 8.40 -9.34 8.89
C GLN A 76 7.30 -8.43 9.42
N GLY A 77 6.80 -7.49 8.61
CA GLY A 77 5.80 -6.52 9.03
C GLY A 77 6.35 -5.39 9.91
N ALA A 78 7.67 -5.17 9.88
CA ALA A 78 8.32 -4.16 10.71
C ALA A 78 8.27 -2.74 10.11
N ALA A 79 7.91 -2.62 8.85
CA ALA A 79 7.77 -1.31 8.20
C ALA A 79 6.41 -0.69 8.53
N ALA A 80 6.36 0.65 8.49
CA ALA A 80 5.10 1.38 8.64
C ALA A 80 4.16 1.06 7.49
N GLY A 81 2.87 1.04 7.79
CA GLY A 81 1.84 0.70 6.81
C GLY A 81 1.16 1.91 6.19
N VAL A 82 0.14 1.63 5.40
CA VAL A 82 -0.72 2.63 4.75
C VAL A 82 -2.11 2.53 5.34
N HIS A 83 -2.72 3.69 5.63
CA HIS A 83 -4.11 3.77 6.08
C HIS A 83 -4.96 4.44 5.01
N PHE A 84 -6.05 3.78 4.63
CA PHE A 84 -7.06 4.34 3.75
C PHE A 84 -8.36 4.55 4.51
N GLN A 85 -9.22 5.40 3.98
CA GLN A 85 -10.60 5.53 4.41
C GLN A 85 -11.51 5.05 3.28
N ALA A 86 -12.56 4.31 3.60
CA ALA A 86 -13.53 3.82 2.63
C ALA A 86 -14.93 4.31 2.98
N ASP A 87 -15.71 4.65 1.95
CA ASP A 87 -17.12 5.03 2.12
C ASP A 87 -17.97 3.84 2.57
N ASP A 88 -17.70 2.66 2.02
CA ASP A 88 -18.35 1.41 2.37
C ASP A 88 -17.26 0.38 2.74
N LEU A 89 -16.99 0.27 4.03
CA LEU A 89 -15.92 -0.58 4.54
C LEU A 89 -16.16 -2.05 4.24
N ASP A 90 -17.38 -2.53 4.46
CA ASP A 90 -17.67 -3.95 4.29
C ASP A 90 -17.59 -4.35 2.80
N ALA A 91 -18.04 -3.48 1.89
CA ALA A 91 -17.87 -3.71 0.46
C ALA A 91 -16.40 -3.70 0.04
N ALA A 92 -15.60 -2.78 0.59
CA ALA A 92 -14.17 -2.75 0.34
C ALA A 92 -13.48 -4.03 0.83
N PHE A 93 -13.85 -4.51 2.01
CA PHE A 93 -13.33 -5.77 2.54
C PHE A 93 -13.65 -6.96 1.62
N GLU A 94 -14.90 -7.08 1.19
CA GLU A 94 -15.30 -8.17 0.29
C GLU A 94 -14.52 -8.14 -1.04
N GLN A 95 -14.26 -6.95 -1.55
CA GLN A 95 -13.46 -6.79 -2.77
C GLN A 95 -12.03 -7.30 -2.60
N VAL A 96 -11.34 -6.89 -1.54
CA VAL A 96 -9.96 -7.31 -1.31
C VAL A 96 -9.87 -8.79 -0.93
N ARG A 97 -10.83 -9.29 -0.17
CA ARG A 97 -10.91 -10.71 0.19
C ARG A 97 -11.11 -11.58 -1.07
N ALA A 98 -12.02 -11.18 -1.96
CA ALA A 98 -12.28 -11.90 -3.20
C ALA A 98 -11.07 -11.90 -4.14
N ALA A 99 -10.24 -10.86 -4.07
CA ALA A 99 -8.98 -10.80 -4.83
C ALA A 99 -7.85 -11.62 -4.22
N GLY A 100 -8.08 -12.30 -3.08
CA GLY A 100 -7.11 -13.17 -2.46
C GLY A 100 -6.14 -12.48 -1.50
N ALA A 101 -6.47 -11.29 -1.01
CA ALA A 101 -5.62 -10.57 -0.06
C ALA A 101 -5.38 -11.36 1.23
N ASP A 102 -4.21 -11.19 1.80
CA ASP A 102 -3.84 -11.77 3.10
C ASP A 102 -4.48 -10.97 4.22
N VAL A 103 -5.57 -11.51 4.79
CA VAL A 103 -6.34 -10.82 5.82
C VAL A 103 -5.65 -10.94 7.17
N GLU A 104 -5.27 -9.79 7.74
CA GLU A 104 -4.72 -9.69 9.08
C GLU A 104 -5.83 -9.53 10.12
N GLN A 105 -6.85 -8.75 9.79
CA GLN A 105 -7.99 -8.48 10.68
C GLN A 105 -9.23 -8.23 9.83
N GLU A 106 -10.30 -8.98 10.11
CA GLU A 106 -11.61 -8.75 9.50
C GLU A 106 -12.25 -7.45 10.00
N PRO A 107 -13.27 -6.92 9.31
CA PRO A 107 -13.99 -5.73 9.80
C PRO A 107 -14.40 -5.86 11.25
N THR A 108 -13.97 -4.93 12.06
CA THR A 108 -14.14 -4.96 13.51
C THR A 108 -14.48 -3.56 14.03
N ASP A 109 -15.45 -3.49 14.91
CA ASP A 109 -15.74 -2.26 15.66
C ASP A 109 -14.72 -2.14 16.80
N GLN A 110 -13.88 -1.12 16.72
CA GLN A 110 -12.83 -0.91 17.70
C GLN A 110 -13.37 -0.23 18.97
N PRO A 111 -12.74 -0.45 20.14
CA PRO A 111 -13.20 0.17 21.40
C PRO A 111 -13.24 1.70 21.38
N TRP A 112 -12.42 2.33 20.52
CA TRP A 112 -12.38 3.79 20.39
C TRP A 112 -13.39 4.36 19.40
N GLY A 113 -14.29 3.52 18.85
CA GLY A 113 -15.40 3.96 18.01
C GLY A 113 -15.21 3.85 16.52
N ALA A 114 -14.02 3.48 16.04
CA ALA A 114 -13.77 3.25 14.62
C ALA A 114 -14.14 1.82 14.23
N ARG A 115 -14.56 1.64 12.96
CA ARG A 115 -14.67 0.32 12.36
C ARG A 115 -13.61 0.21 11.27
N ASP A 116 -12.81 -0.85 11.31
CA ASP A 116 -11.71 -1.02 10.35
C ASP A 116 -11.45 -2.50 10.05
N PHE A 117 -10.67 -2.72 9.00
CA PHE A 117 -10.03 -4.01 8.70
C PHE A 117 -8.58 -3.80 8.32
N ALA A 118 -7.79 -4.87 8.29
CA ALA A 118 -6.40 -4.82 7.88
C ALA A 118 -6.03 -6.02 7.03
N VAL A 119 -5.25 -5.78 6.00
CA VAL A 119 -4.68 -6.81 5.13
C VAL A 119 -3.17 -6.56 4.98
N ARG A 120 -2.43 -7.57 4.55
CA ARG A 120 -1.03 -7.43 4.17
C ARG A 120 -0.94 -7.35 2.66
N ASP A 121 -0.08 -6.47 2.16
CA ASP A 121 0.26 -6.50 0.75
C ASP A 121 1.21 -7.68 0.45
N PRO A 122 1.50 -7.98 -0.82
CA PRO A 122 2.36 -9.13 -1.15
C PRO A 122 3.78 -9.06 -0.57
N SER A 123 4.25 -7.88 -0.22
CA SER A 123 5.57 -7.68 0.39
C SER A 123 5.56 -7.79 1.91
N GLY A 124 4.38 -7.76 2.54
CA GLY A 124 4.21 -7.82 4.00
C GLY A 124 3.84 -6.50 4.64
N ASN A 125 3.67 -5.42 3.88
CA ASN A 125 3.24 -4.14 4.42
C ASN A 125 1.78 -4.23 4.92
N LEU A 126 1.52 -3.64 6.08
CA LEU A 126 0.17 -3.56 6.62
C LEU A 126 -0.62 -2.47 5.88
N VAL A 127 -1.79 -2.84 5.40
CA VAL A 127 -2.76 -1.91 4.81
C VAL A 127 -4.02 -1.94 5.67
N ARG A 128 -4.32 -0.84 6.32
CA ARG A 128 -5.52 -0.68 7.15
C ARG A 128 -6.52 0.22 6.43
N VAL A 129 -7.78 -0.18 6.50
CA VAL A 129 -8.88 0.60 5.92
C VAL A 129 -9.89 0.89 7.02
N THR A 130 -10.25 2.15 7.15
CA THR A 130 -11.18 2.64 8.18
C THR A 130 -12.42 3.22 7.51
N ALA A 131 -13.54 3.01 8.14
CA ALA A 131 -14.80 3.60 7.70
C ALA A 131 -14.82 5.13 7.88
#